data_4adaff7138d7d6f9123a9307d4027aa8
#
_entry.id   4adaff7138d7d6f9123a9307d4027aa8
#
_cell.length_a   1.000
_cell.length_b   1.000
_cell.length_c   1.000
_cell.angle_alpha   90.00
_cell.angle_beta   90.00
_cell.angle_gamma   90.00
#
_symmetry.space_group_name_H-M   'P 1'
#
loop_
_entity.id
_entity.type
_entity.pdbx_description
1 polymer ?
#
loop_
_entity_poly.entity_id
_entity_poly.type
_entity_poly.pdbx_seq_one_letter_code
_entity_poly.pdbx_strand_id
1 'polypeptide(L)'
;MKDFIKHTLATVVGIFIFCIITGILMLMSIVGMVASSSQATTIDDNSVLVIKLKGEITDRSNDEGNPFATLLGDNAESQGLYNIVEAIKRAKENDNIKGIYIEAGQISAEPATVTALRDALKDFKKSKKFIVAYADQYSQGSYYISSVADKVWTNPQGMLAFHGMAHQPQYMRDFLAKLGIKIQVVKVGQYKSATETYTEDHMSDANREQVTAYVSGIWNHMLKGIAESRKISVDSLNAYADHVMDYASTETLKKNKLIDGTLYTDQVKGEVKKLLKIDDGDDISQVSVTQMLQAKHESASSDNEIAVYFCEGNIVQEPTENLIMGGGSSIVGNDVCKDIEKLAKDDNVKAVVIRINSGGGDAYASEQMWHQIVELKKVKPVVISMGGMAASGGYYMSCGATWIVAEPTTLTGSIGIFGALPDISNLMTNKLGFKYDEVKTNKNSTMTLAPMARPFSGEELTILQGYIDRGYSLFRKRVADGRHLKVEDVEKIAQGRVWLGKDAIGIKLVDQLGSLKDAIDMAAKFAKIKDNDYYTGTYPAAEKWTENLLKNATGGGNYLDAQFRDVLGEYYEPFMLMKTLRNQSPVQARMMDNFRIY
;
A
#
# COMPACT_ATOMS: atom_id res chain seq x y z
N MET A 1 -44.91 -45.98 -6.55
CA MET A 1 -44.79 -44.55 -6.37
C MET A 1 -44.54 -44.15 -4.91
N LYS A 2 -45.35 -44.57 -3.94
CA LYS A 2 -45.16 -44.23 -2.51
C LYS A 2 -43.80 -44.71 -1.96
N ASP A 3 -43.35 -45.91 -2.28
CA ASP A 3 -42.07 -46.45 -1.78
C ASP A 3 -40.87 -45.78 -2.45
N PHE A 4 -40.95 -45.42 -3.74
CA PHE A 4 -39.94 -44.67 -4.43
C PHE A 4 -39.70 -43.29 -3.75
N ILE A 5 -40.80 -42.55 -3.51
CA ILE A 5 -40.71 -41.25 -2.83
C ILE A 5 -40.12 -41.38 -1.41
N LYS A 6 -40.50 -42.46 -0.69
CA LYS A 6 -40.01 -42.74 0.66
C LYS A 6 -38.50 -43.01 0.67
N HIS A 7 -38.00 -43.79 -0.27
CA HIS A 7 -36.55 -44.06 -0.39
C HIS A 7 -35.78 -42.83 -0.87
N THR A 8 -36.31 -42.06 -1.83
CA THR A 8 -35.69 -40.83 -2.29
C THR A 8 -35.58 -39.80 -1.14
N LEU A 9 -36.66 -39.65 -0.35
CA LEU A 9 -36.64 -38.74 0.80
C LEU A 9 -35.64 -39.20 1.87
N ALA A 10 -35.56 -40.50 2.15
CA ALA A 10 -34.61 -41.07 3.09
C ALA A 10 -33.16 -40.83 2.64
N THR A 11 -32.87 -40.97 1.34
CA THR A 11 -31.54 -40.71 0.76
C THR A 11 -31.17 -39.22 0.86
N VAL A 12 -32.10 -38.32 0.53
CA VAL A 12 -31.88 -36.86 0.64
C VAL A 12 -31.59 -36.45 2.08
N VAL A 13 -32.38 -36.97 3.04
CA VAL A 13 -32.15 -36.73 4.47
C VAL A 13 -30.82 -37.33 4.93
N GLY A 14 -30.47 -38.52 4.44
CA GLY A 14 -29.17 -39.14 4.74
C GLY A 14 -27.97 -38.30 4.24
N ILE A 15 -28.06 -37.83 3.00
CA ILE A 15 -27.01 -36.92 2.43
C ILE A 15 -26.95 -35.62 3.22
N PHE A 16 -28.10 -35.05 3.59
CA PHE A 16 -28.12 -33.79 4.38
C PHE A 16 -27.48 -33.96 5.76
N ILE A 17 -27.81 -35.09 6.47
CA ILE A 17 -27.16 -35.41 7.75
C ILE A 17 -25.67 -35.65 7.57
N PHE A 18 -25.26 -36.37 6.52
CA PHE A 18 -23.83 -36.57 6.21
C PHE A 18 -23.09 -35.25 5.97
N CYS A 19 -23.67 -34.35 5.18
CA CYS A 19 -23.09 -33.00 4.95
C CYS A 19 -22.96 -32.20 6.25
N ILE A 20 -23.98 -32.26 7.13
CA ILE A 20 -23.91 -31.58 8.45
C ILE A 20 -22.79 -32.18 9.31
N ILE A 21 -22.72 -33.53 9.42
CA ILE A 21 -21.68 -34.17 10.22
C ILE A 21 -20.28 -33.85 9.68
N THR A 22 -20.11 -33.93 8.34
CA THR A 22 -18.84 -33.60 7.69
C THR A 22 -18.48 -32.11 7.91
N GLY A 23 -19.45 -31.20 7.82
CA GLY A 23 -19.29 -29.79 8.11
C GLY A 23 -18.87 -29.52 9.56
N ILE A 24 -19.49 -30.22 10.53
CA ILE A 24 -19.11 -30.10 11.96
C ILE A 24 -17.70 -30.65 12.21
N LEU A 25 -17.35 -31.81 11.61
CA LEU A 25 -16.00 -32.37 11.75
C LEU A 25 -14.95 -31.46 11.13
N MET A 26 -15.24 -30.85 9.98
CA MET A 26 -14.39 -29.87 9.33
C MET A 26 -14.21 -28.62 10.20
N LEU A 27 -15.30 -28.11 10.78
CA LEU A 27 -15.27 -26.99 11.73
C LEU A 27 -14.44 -27.32 13.00
N MET A 28 -14.63 -28.50 13.58
CA MET A 28 -13.83 -28.94 14.74
C MET A 28 -12.35 -29.09 14.39
N SER A 29 -12.04 -29.58 13.20
CA SER A 29 -10.66 -29.66 12.70
C SER A 29 -10.02 -28.29 12.55
N ILE A 30 -10.77 -27.33 12.00
CA ILE A 30 -10.33 -25.93 11.86
C ILE A 30 -10.12 -25.29 13.23
N VAL A 31 -11.07 -25.45 14.16
CA VAL A 31 -10.94 -24.92 15.54
C VAL A 31 -9.76 -25.56 16.25
N GLY A 32 -9.53 -26.85 16.07
CA GLY A 32 -8.37 -27.56 16.61
C GLY A 32 -7.03 -27.03 16.05
N MET A 33 -6.97 -26.77 14.74
CA MET A 33 -5.80 -26.18 14.09
C MET A 33 -5.54 -24.74 14.58
N VAL A 34 -6.59 -23.91 14.68
CA VAL A 34 -6.47 -22.54 15.22
C VAL A 34 -6.03 -22.54 16.67
N ALA A 35 -6.57 -23.44 17.50
CA ALA A 35 -6.16 -23.58 18.89
C ALA A 35 -4.69 -24.06 19.02
N SER A 36 -4.23 -24.92 18.12
CA SER A 36 -2.82 -25.36 18.10
C SER A 36 -1.87 -24.28 17.57
N SER A 37 -2.33 -23.43 16.66
CA SER A 37 -1.53 -22.30 16.14
C SER A 37 -1.39 -21.15 17.13
N SER A 38 -2.21 -21.10 18.19
CA SER A 38 -2.13 -20.11 19.26
C SER A 38 -1.15 -20.49 20.37
N GLN A 39 -0.53 -21.66 20.33
CA GLN A 39 0.54 -22.00 21.26
C GLN A 39 1.79 -21.19 20.96
N ALA A 40 2.34 -20.54 21.99
CA ALA A 40 3.58 -19.76 21.86
C ALA A 40 4.70 -20.65 21.29
N THR A 41 5.22 -20.27 20.13
CA THR A 41 6.33 -20.97 19.48
C THR A 41 7.60 -20.81 20.32
N THR A 42 8.28 -21.91 20.63
CA THR A 42 9.64 -21.88 21.18
C THR A 42 10.63 -21.80 20.03
N ILE A 43 11.59 -20.90 20.15
CA ILE A 43 12.68 -20.77 19.17
C ILE A 43 13.87 -21.58 19.69
N ASP A 44 14.27 -22.58 18.92
CA ASP A 44 15.43 -23.40 19.22
C ASP A 44 16.72 -22.57 19.17
N ASP A 45 17.72 -22.97 19.95
CA ASP A 45 19.04 -22.34 19.86
C ASP A 45 19.63 -22.53 18.46
N ASN A 46 20.48 -21.60 18.08
CA ASN A 46 21.19 -21.63 16.79
C ASN A 46 20.27 -21.57 15.55
N SER A 47 19.14 -20.88 15.68
CA SER A 47 18.13 -20.73 14.61
C SER A 47 18.44 -19.57 13.65
N VAL A 48 17.83 -19.62 12.48
CA VAL A 48 17.90 -18.58 11.43
C VAL A 48 16.50 -18.08 11.09
N LEU A 49 16.30 -16.77 11.15
CA LEU A 49 15.07 -16.16 10.62
C LEU A 49 15.10 -16.22 9.09
N VAL A 50 14.10 -16.83 8.48
CA VAL A 50 13.92 -16.89 7.02
C VAL A 50 12.90 -15.84 6.59
N ILE A 51 13.33 -14.93 5.72
CA ILE A 51 12.46 -13.92 5.12
C ILE A 51 12.32 -14.24 3.64
N LYS A 52 11.11 -14.61 3.21
CA LYS A 52 10.82 -14.87 1.80
C LYS A 52 10.29 -13.60 1.17
N LEU A 53 11.06 -13.00 0.26
CA LEU A 53 10.65 -11.80 -0.49
C LEU A 53 10.05 -12.22 -1.82
N LYS A 54 8.72 -12.46 -1.84
CA LYS A 54 7.96 -12.87 -3.04
C LYS A 54 6.58 -12.22 -3.03
N GLY A 55 6.07 -11.88 -4.21
CA GLY A 55 4.73 -11.32 -4.35
C GLY A 55 4.63 -9.86 -3.94
N GLU A 56 3.45 -9.44 -3.55
CA GLU A 56 3.18 -8.06 -3.15
C GLU A 56 3.55 -7.82 -1.68
N ILE A 57 4.21 -6.69 -1.40
CA ILE A 57 4.48 -6.23 -0.02
C ILE A 57 3.70 -4.93 0.21
N THR A 58 2.70 -5.02 1.08
CA THR A 58 1.82 -3.91 1.51
C THR A 58 2.12 -3.50 2.95
N ASP A 59 1.54 -2.44 3.45
CA ASP A 59 1.75 -2.03 4.86
C ASP A 59 1.25 -3.11 5.84
N ARG A 60 0.05 -3.70 5.57
CA ARG A 60 -0.50 -4.86 6.29
C ARG A 60 -0.85 -5.97 5.31
N SER A 61 -0.72 -7.22 5.73
CA SER A 61 -1.21 -8.35 4.93
C SER A 61 -2.73 -8.37 4.88
N ASN A 62 -3.30 -8.62 3.70
CA ASN A 62 -4.74 -8.81 3.52
C ASN A 62 -5.25 -10.12 4.19
N ASP A 63 -4.33 -11.03 4.51
CA ASP A 63 -4.63 -12.31 5.15
C ASP A 63 -4.52 -12.26 6.68
N GLU A 64 -4.33 -11.09 7.26
CA GLU A 64 -4.24 -10.92 8.70
C GLU A 64 -5.53 -11.39 9.38
N GLY A 65 -5.40 -12.36 10.29
CA GLY A 65 -6.56 -12.98 10.96
C GLY A 65 -7.21 -14.14 10.21
N ASN A 66 -6.71 -14.54 9.03
CA ASN A 66 -7.18 -15.71 8.31
C ASN A 66 -6.40 -16.97 8.76
N PRO A 67 -7.03 -17.94 9.46
CA PRO A 67 -6.35 -19.15 9.91
C PRO A 67 -5.90 -20.05 8.75
N PHE A 68 -6.49 -19.91 7.57
CA PHE A 68 -6.07 -20.63 6.38
C PHE A 68 -4.81 -20.03 5.74
N ALA A 69 -4.56 -18.73 5.89
CA ALA A 69 -3.31 -18.11 5.44
C ALA A 69 -2.11 -18.73 6.17
N THR A 70 -2.27 -19.05 7.46
CA THR A 70 -1.26 -19.77 8.25
C THR A 70 -1.06 -21.21 7.74
N LEU A 71 -2.11 -21.85 7.23
CA LEU A 71 -2.06 -23.21 6.69
C LEU A 71 -1.44 -23.25 5.28
N LEU A 72 -1.67 -22.22 4.47
CA LEU A 72 -1.08 -22.06 3.14
C LEU A 72 0.41 -21.67 3.24
N GLY A 73 0.85 -21.34 4.45
CA GLY A 73 2.24 -20.97 4.73
C GLY A 73 2.65 -19.67 4.02
N ASP A 74 3.95 -19.58 3.74
CA ASP A 74 4.54 -18.42 3.08
C ASP A 74 4.15 -18.25 1.58
N ASN A 75 3.07 -18.86 1.13
CA ASN A 75 2.50 -18.71 -0.22
C ASN A 75 1.34 -17.70 -0.25
N ALA A 76 1.21 -16.85 0.80
CA ALA A 76 0.27 -15.74 0.79
C ALA A 76 0.54 -14.81 -0.41
N GLU A 77 -0.52 -14.36 -1.07
CA GLU A 77 -0.42 -13.44 -2.22
C GLU A 77 0.16 -12.09 -1.83
N SER A 78 0.01 -11.67 -0.56
CA SER A 78 0.57 -10.43 -0.03
C SER A 78 1.25 -10.62 1.32
N GLN A 79 2.31 -9.83 1.58
CA GLN A 79 3.06 -9.82 2.84
C GLN A 79 2.95 -8.44 3.48
N GLY A 80 2.77 -8.41 4.81
CA GLY A 80 2.71 -7.15 5.56
C GLY A 80 4.11 -6.65 5.94
N LEU A 81 4.48 -5.46 5.50
CA LEU A 81 5.73 -4.79 5.91
C LEU A 81 5.86 -4.71 7.44
N TYR A 82 4.76 -4.33 8.13
CA TYR A 82 4.74 -4.21 9.58
C TYR A 82 5.17 -5.52 10.25
N ASN A 83 4.66 -6.66 9.79
CA ASN A 83 4.96 -7.97 10.32
C ASN A 83 6.42 -8.37 10.07
N ILE A 84 6.95 -8.11 8.87
CA ILE A 84 8.34 -8.43 8.54
C ILE A 84 9.30 -7.59 9.39
N VAL A 85 9.05 -6.28 9.51
CA VAL A 85 9.90 -5.37 10.30
C VAL A 85 9.88 -5.74 11.78
N GLU A 86 8.70 -6.06 12.34
CA GLU A 86 8.59 -6.50 13.74
C GLU A 86 9.28 -7.85 13.97
N ALA A 87 9.20 -8.80 13.04
CA ALA A 87 9.93 -10.06 13.14
C ALA A 87 11.45 -9.85 13.10
N ILE A 88 11.96 -8.95 12.23
CA ILE A 88 13.38 -8.58 12.20
C ILE A 88 13.82 -7.96 13.53
N LYS A 89 13.01 -7.09 14.13
CA LYS A 89 13.28 -6.48 15.44
C LYS A 89 13.38 -7.55 16.53
N ARG A 90 12.38 -8.44 16.61
CA ARG A 90 12.39 -9.54 17.61
C ARG A 90 13.57 -10.49 17.40
N ALA A 91 13.90 -10.82 16.15
CA ALA A 91 15.08 -11.62 15.82
C ALA A 91 16.41 -10.96 16.23
N LYS A 92 16.49 -9.61 16.14
CA LYS A 92 17.64 -8.86 16.62
C LYS A 92 17.85 -9.04 18.14
N GLU A 93 16.77 -9.03 18.91
CA GLU A 93 16.75 -9.10 20.36
C GLU A 93 16.83 -10.54 20.90
N ASN A 94 16.46 -11.54 20.09
CA ASN A 94 16.42 -12.95 20.50
C ASN A 94 17.79 -13.64 20.31
N ASP A 95 18.41 -14.07 21.41
CA ASP A 95 19.74 -14.69 21.40
C ASP A 95 19.81 -16.05 20.67
N ASN A 96 18.69 -16.75 20.54
CA ASN A 96 18.62 -18.03 19.81
C ASN A 96 18.72 -17.85 18.31
N ILE A 97 18.36 -16.67 17.78
CA ILE A 97 18.52 -16.32 16.36
C ILE A 97 19.97 -15.85 16.11
N LYS A 98 20.69 -16.56 15.22
CA LYS A 98 22.08 -16.25 14.88
C LYS A 98 22.22 -15.42 13.61
N GLY A 99 21.18 -15.38 12.77
CA GLY A 99 21.22 -14.61 11.53
C GLY A 99 19.88 -14.57 10.80
N ILE A 100 19.88 -13.90 9.66
CA ILE A 100 18.76 -13.83 8.73
C ILE A 100 19.19 -14.45 7.38
N TYR A 101 18.34 -15.32 6.85
CA TYR A 101 18.40 -15.78 5.47
C TYR A 101 17.27 -15.14 4.67
N ILE A 102 17.64 -14.35 3.66
CA ILE A 102 16.71 -13.74 2.72
C ILE A 102 16.59 -14.66 1.51
N GLU A 103 15.45 -15.34 1.38
CA GLU A 103 15.06 -16.02 0.16
C GLU A 103 14.37 -15.00 -0.74
N ALA A 104 15.16 -14.34 -1.60
CA ALA A 104 14.68 -13.29 -2.46
C ALA A 104 14.08 -13.83 -3.76
N GLY A 105 13.25 -13.02 -4.41
CA GLY A 105 12.58 -13.33 -5.67
C GLY A 105 11.98 -12.09 -6.30
N GLN A 106 10.90 -12.30 -7.05
CA GLN A 106 10.14 -11.21 -7.65
C GLN A 106 9.20 -10.61 -6.60
N ILE A 107 9.32 -9.32 -6.35
CA ILE A 107 8.43 -8.56 -5.48
C ILE A 107 7.80 -7.39 -6.22
N SER A 108 6.63 -6.97 -5.75
CA SER A 108 5.99 -5.71 -6.12
C SER A 108 5.80 -4.90 -4.84
N ALA A 109 6.52 -3.80 -4.71
CA ALA A 109 6.46 -2.96 -3.52
C ALA A 109 6.69 -1.49 -3.86
N GLU A 110 6.21 -0.59 -3.01
CA GLU A 110 6.46 0.84 -3.14
C GLU A 110 7.90 1.19 -2.72
N PRO A 111 8.49 2.27 -3.25
CA PRO A 111 9.85 2.69 -2.92
C PRO A 111 10.09 2.88 -1.41
N ALA A 112 9.12 3.41 -0.69
CA ALA A 112 9.22 3.59 0.76
C ALA A 112 9.19 2.25 1.50
N THR A 113 8.39 1.29 1.05
CA THR A 113 8.31 -0.07 1.60
C THR A 113 9.65 -0.80 1.51
N VAL A 114 10.29 -0.79 0.34
CA VAL A 114 11.62 -1.42 0.17
C VAL A 114 12.70 -0.68 0.96
N THR A 115 12.56 0.64 1.13
CA THR A 115 13.47 1.45 1.96
C THR A 115 13.34 1.09 3.44
N ALA A 116 12.12 1.06 3.97
CA ALA A 116 11.85 0.70 5.36
C ALA A 116 12.36 -0.72 5.70
N LEU A 117 12.12 -1.68 4.80
CA LEU A 117 12.59 -3.05 5.00
C LEU A 117 14.12 -3.14 5.00
N ARG A 118 14.77 -2.42 4.06
CA ARG A 118 16.23 -2.34 4.02
C ARG A 118 16.80 -1.72 5.29
N ASP A 119 16.19 -0.65 5.80
CA ASP A 119 16.66 0.02 7.01
C ASP A 119 16.47 -0.84 8.26
N ALA A 120 15.41 -1.65 8.34
CA ALA A 120 15.25 -2.66 9.38
C ALA A 120 16.39 -3.70 9.36
N LEU A 121 16.78 -4.17 8.18
CA LEU A 121 17.93 -5.06 8.03
C LEU A 121 19.27 -4.39 8.40
N LYS A 122 19.46 -3.10 8.05
CA LYS A 122 20.64 -2.32 8.50
C LYS A 122 20.67 -2.19 10.02
N ASP A 123 19.52 -2.00 10.65
CA ASP A 123 19.43 -1.97 12.11
C ASP A 123 19.72 -3.34 12.74
N PHE A 124 19.24 -4.43 12.12
CA PHE A 124 19.56 -5.79 12.55
C PHE A 124 21.08 -6.06 12.55
N LYS A 125 21.82 -5.57 11.55
CA LYS A 125 23.29 -5.73 11.49
C LYS A 125 24.03 -5.16 12.71
N LYS A 126 23.44 -4.22 13.46
CA LYS A 126 24.04 -3.69 14.69
C LYS A 126 24.17 -4.77 15.78
N SER A 127 23.39 -5.86 15.71
CA SER A 127 23.53 -7.04 16.59
C SER A 127 24.75 -7.90 16.28
N LYS A 128 25.45 -7.65 15.15
CA LYS A 128 26.58 -8.46 14.64
C LYS A 128 26.19 -9.89 14.22
N LYS A 129 24.90 -10.20 14.11
CA LYS A 129 24.37 -11.42 13.53
C LYS A 129 24.47 -11.33 12.01
N PHE A 130 24.65 -12.49 11.34
CA PHE A 130 24.83 -12.48 9.89
C PHE A 130 23.51 -12.24 9.12
N ILE A 131 23.63 -11.67 7.93
CA ILE A 131 22.55 -11.63 6.93
C ILE A 131 23.11 -12.20 5.64
N VAL A 132 22.44 -13.20 5.09
CA VAL A 132 22.75 -13.75 3.76
C VAL A 132 21.51 -13.72 2.88
N ALA A 133 21.70 -13.51 1.58
CA ALA A 133 20.63 -13.46 0.60
C ALA A 133 20.92 -14.37 -0.58
N TYR A 134 19.89 -15.04 -1.06
CA TYR A 134 19.93 -15.85 -2.27
C TYR A 134 18.66 -15.67 -3.10
N ALA A 135 18.82 -15.64 -4.41
CA ALA A 135 17.74 -15.74 -5.37
C ALA A 135 18.21 -16.44 -6.65
N ASP A 136 17.31 -17.18 -7.29
CA ASP A 136 17.48 -17.57 -8.69
C ASP A 136 17.33 -16.36 -9.61
N GLN A 137 16.38 -15.46 -9.27
CA GLN A 137 16.13 -14.22 -10.00
C GLN A 137 15.82 -13.11 -9.00
N TYR A 138 16.66 -12.09 -8.98
CA TYR A 138 16.42 -10.87 -8.23
C TYR A 138 15.59 -9.88 -9.07
N SER A 139 14.46 -9.41 -8.55
CA SER A 139 13.88 -8.15 -9.02
C SER A 139 14.74 -6.98 -8.52
N GLN A 140 14.62 -5.81 -9.14
CA GLN A 140 15.38 -4.62 -8.74
C GLN A 140 15.09 -4.23 -7.28
N GLY A 141 13.83 -4.34 -6.85
CA GLY A 141 13.43 -4.08 -5.46
C GLY A 141 14.01 -5.10 -4.48
N SER A 142 13.91 -6.41 -4.78
CA SER A 142 14.46 -7.45 -3.90
C SER A 142 15.99 -7.41 -3.83
N TYR A 143 16.65 -7.03 -4.92
CA TYR A 143 18.10 -6.78 -4.91
C TYR A 143 18.48 -5.58 -4.04
N TYR A 144 17.73 -4.47 -4.15
CA TYR A 144 17.96 -3.30 -3.29
C TYR A 144 17.92 -3.67 -1.81
N ILE A 145 16.92 -4.45 -1.39
CA ILE A 145 16.81 -4.96 -0.02
C ILE A 145 17.99 -5.89 0.30
N SER A 146 18.25 -6.89 -0.55
CA SER A 146 19.25 -7.93 -0.33
C SER A 146 20.68 -7.41 -0.36
N SER A 147 20.94 -6.29 -1.06
CA SER A 147 22.28 -5.73 -1.19
C SER A 147 22.92 -5.27 0.13
N VAL A 148 22.14 -5.20 1.22
CA VAL A 148 22.64 -4.93 2.58
C VAL A 148 23.27 -6.16 3.24
N ALA A 149 22.99 -7.37 2.72
CA ALA A 149 23.47 -8.63 3.27
C ALA A 149 25.01 -8.73 3.27
N ASP A 150 25.54 -9.55 4.14
CA ASP A 150 26.99 -9.85 4.22
C ASP A 150 27.45 -10.68 3.02
N LYS A 151 26.53 -11.52 2.50
CA LYS A 151 26.70 -12.29 1.26
C LYS A 151 25.43 -12.21 0.42
N VAL A 152 25.60 -11.93 -0.85
CA VAL A 152 24.54 -11.95 -1.87
C VAL A 152 24.92 -12.98 -2.90
N TRP A 153 24.16 -14.07 -2.99
CA TRP A 153 24.39 -15.16 -3.93
C TRP A 153 23.24 -15.26 -4.93
N THR A 154 23.54 -15.77 -6.11
CA THR A 154 22.53 -16.14 -7.10
C THR A 154 22.83 -17.51 -7.69
N ASN A 155 21.86 -18.10 -8.40
CA ASN A 155 22.07 -19.33 -9.17
C ASN A 155 23.14 -19.10 -10.26
N PRO A 156 23.96 -20.09 -10.63
CA PRO A 156 24.91 -19.95 -11.75
C PRO A 156 24.29 -19.51 -13.09
N GLN A 157 23.00 -19.80 -13.29
CA GLN A 157 22.19 -19.32 -14.43
C GLN A 157 21.15 -18.26 -13.99
N GLY A 158 21.36 -17.64 -12.83
CA GLY A 158 20.45 -16.67 -12.25
C GLY A 158 20.47 -15.32 -12.95
N MET A 159 19.48 -14.50 -12.64
CA MET A 159 19.31 -13.16 -13.20
C MET A 159 19.23 -12.11 -12.09
N LEU A 160 19.65 -10.90 -12.41
CA LEU A 160 19.53 -9.73 -11.54
C LEU A 160 19.00 -8.56 -12.34
N ALA A 161 17.76 -8.17 -12.09
CA ALA A 161 17.18 -6.99 -12.72
C ALA A 161 17.86 -5.71 -12.21
N PHE A 162 18.50 -4.98 -13.11
CA PHE A 162 19.16 -3.72 -12.79
C PHE A 162 19.25 -2.83 -14.04
N HIS A 163 18.19 -2.06 -14.30
CA HIS A 163 17.99 -1.29 -15.55
C HIS A 163 17.50 0.14 -15.30
N GLY A 164 17.38 0.58 -14.03
CA GLY A 164 16.90 1.91 -13.71
C GLY A 164 15.39 1.98 -13.52
N MET A 165 14.84 3.21 -13.56
CA MET A 165 13.42 3.47 -13.34
C MET A 165 12.84 4.32 -14.45
N ALA A 166 11.62 4.00 -14.87
CA ALA A 166 10.88 4.75 -15.86
C ALA A 166 9.44 4.98 -15.39
N HIS A 167 8.85 6.06 -15.88
CA HIS A 167 7.42 6.33 -15.76
C HIS A 167 6.84 6.56 -17.15
N GLN A 168 5.93 5.69 -17.56
CA GLN A 168 5.32 5.71 -18.89
C GLN A 168 3.80 5.64 -18.75
N PRO A 169 3.12 6.77 -18.46
CA PRO A 169 1.68 6.79 -18.32
C PRO A 169 0.98 6.58 -19.67
N GLN A 170 -0.19 5.96 -19.61
CA GLN A 170 -1.06 5.78 -20.76
C GLN A 170 -2.05 6.93 -20.85
N TYR A 171 -2.14 7.57 -22.03
CA TYR A 171 -3.09 8.64 -22.30
C TYR A 171 -4.29 8.10 -23.07
N MET A 172 -5.50 8.43 -22.61
CA MET A 172 -6.74 7.83 -23.10
C MET A 172 -7.67 8.85 -23.78
N ARG A 173 -7.27 10.11 -23.92
CA ARG A 173 -8.11 11.16 -24.55
C ARG A 173 -8.67 10.73 -25.91
N ASP A 174 -7.81 10.31 -26.82
CA ASP A 174 -8.21 9.97 -28.18
C ASP A 174 -9.00 8.66 -28.25
N PHE A 175 -8.69 7.71 -27.37
CA PHE A 175 -9.48 6.50 -27.20
C PHE A 175 -10.90 6.81 -26.72
N LEU A 176 -11.04 7.62 -25.68
CA LEU A 176 -12.35 8.04 -25.16
C LEU A 176 -13.14 8.82 -26.21
N ALA A 177 -12.47 9.70 -26.99
CA ALA A 177 -13.10 10.45 -28.09
C ALA A 177 -13.68 9.51 -29.17
N LYS A 178 -12.97 8.41 -29.51
CA LYS A 178 -13.50 7.39 -30.47
C LYS A 178 -14.77 6.74 -29.93
N LEU A 179 -14.90 6.57 -28.62
CA LEU A 179 -16.11 6.06 -27.96
C LEU A 179 -17.22 7.13 -27.86
N GLY A 180 -16.93 8.39 -28.16
CA GLY A 180 -17.87 9.51 -27.99
C GLY A 180 -17.94 10.00 -26.55
N ILE A 181 -16.87 9.81 -25.78
CA ILE A 181 -16.72 10.23 -24.38
C ILE A 181 -15.71 11.36 -24.32
N LYS A 182 -15.99 12.39 -23.54
CA LYS A 182 -15.07 13.49 -23.26
C LYS A 182 -15.05 13.77 -21.76
N ILE A 183 -13.88 13.95 -21.18
CA ILE A 183 -13.77 14.38 -19.79
C ILE A 183 -13.66 15.91 -19.76
N GLN A 184 -14.62 16.58 -19.13
CA GLN A 184 -14.56 18.01 -18.83
C GLN A 184 -13.91 18.17 -17.45
N VAL A 185 -12.92 19.06 -17.34
CA VAL A 185 -12.11 19.21 -16.13
C VAL A 185 -12.25 20.62 -15.59
N VAL A 186 -12.45 20.71 -14.28
CA VAL A 186 -12.29 21.92 -13.47
C VAL A 186 -11.20 21.65 -12.45
N LYS A 187 -10.13 22.44 -12.42
CA LYS A 187 -8.97 22.20 -11.55
C LYS A 187 -8.28 23.48 -11.11
N VAL A 188 -7.51 23.40 -10.02
CA VAL A 188 -6.58 24.44 -9.59
C VAL A 188 -5.20 23.85 -9.42
N GLY A 189 -4.20 24.60 -9.93
CA GLY A 189 -2.80 24.25 -9.80
C GLY A 189 -2.21 23.61 -11.05
N GLN A 190 -1.05 24.13 -11.46
CA GLN A 190 -0.36 23.72 -12.69
C GLN A 190 0.22 22.29 -12.62
N TYR A 191 0.52 21.80 -11.40
CA TYR A 191 1.06 20.46 -11.16
C TYR A 191 -0.03 19.41 -10.88
N LYS A 192 -1.33 19.79 -10.85
CA LYS A 192 -2.43 18.84 -10.63
C LYS A 192 -2.71 18.05 -11.90
N SER A 193 -1.86 17.07 -12.17
CA SER A 193 -1.78 16.34 -13.43
C SER A 193 -2.65 15.08 -13.49
N ALA A 194 -3.35 14.71 -12.40
CA ALA A 194 -4.16 13.50 -12.35
C ALA A 194 -5.21 13.38 -13.46
N THR A 195 -5.63 14.48 -14.08
CA THR A 195 -6.60 14.50 -15.19
C THR A 195 -5.96 14.42 -16.56
N GLU A 196 -4.64 14.60 -16.69
CA GLU A 196 -3.95 14.67 -17.99
C GLU A 196 -4.09 13.37 -18.79
N THR A 197 -4.09 12.21 -18.12
CA THR A 197 -4.28 10.90 -18.78
C THR A 197 -5.61 10.80 -19.54
N TYR A 198 -6.60 11.62 -19.18
CA TYR A 198 -7.92 11.66 -19.82
C TYR A 198 -8.12 12.82 -20.78
N THR A 199 -7.34 13.91 -20.65
CA THR A 199 -7.54 15.15 -21.39
C THR A 199 -6.43 15.48 -22.37
N GLU A 200 -5.24 14.93 -22.16
CA GLU A 200 -4.05 15.19 -22.96
C GLU A 200 -3.59 13.93 -23.72
N ASP A 201 -2.59 14.05 -24.56
CA ASP A 201 -1.92 12.96 -25.28
C ASP A 201 -0.46 12.78 -24.86
N HIS A 202 0.03 13.65 -23.99
CA HIS A 202 1.37 13.61 -23.40
C HIS A 202 1.39 14.38 -22.07
N MET A 203 2.49 14.26 -21.33
CA MET A 203 2.71 15.04 -20.11
C MET A 203 2.85 16.52 -20.42
N SER A 204 2.19 17.37 -19.64
CA SER A 204 2.52 18.80 -19.59
C SER A 204 3.95 19.01 -19.08
N ASP A 205 4.55 20.18 -19.37
CA ASP A 205 5.90 20.52 -18.89
C ASP A 205 5.98 20.48 -17.36
N ALA A 206 4.98 21.00 -16.67
CA ALA A 206 4.89 20.97 -15.21
C ALA A 206 4.82 19.53 -14.67
N ASN A 207 4.03 18.66 -15.32
CA ASN A 207 3.97 17.25 -14.92
C ASN A 207 5.30 16.54 -15.19
N ARG A 208 5.91 16.77 -16.34
CA ARG A 208 7.23 16.21 -16.69
C ARG A 208 8.30 16.62 -15.67
N GLU A 209 8.31 17.88 -15.25
CA GLU A 209 9.23 18.40 -14.23
C GLU A 209 9.09 17.61 -12.93
N GLN A 210 7.88 17.50 -12.38
CA GLN A 210 7.67 16.81 -11.10
C GLN A 210 7.94 15.31 -11.19
N VAL A 211 7.52 14.65 -12.28
CA VAL A 211 7.77 13.22 -12.51
C VAL A 211 9.27 12.96 -12.60
N THR A 212 10.00 13.77 -13.35
CA THR A 212 11.47 13.66 -13.44
C THR A 212 12.11 13.81 -12.06
N ALA A 213 11.65 14.77 -11.26
CA ALA A 213 12.19 15.02 -9.92
C ALA A 213 12.01 13.81 -9.00
N TYR A 214 10.79 13.23 -8.91
CA TYR A 214 10.57 12.12 -8.00
C TYR A 214 11.14 10.79 -8.52
N VAL A 215 11.05 10.47 -9.81
CA VAL A 215 11.63 9.23 -10.36
C VAL A 215 13.15 9.22 -10.19
N SER A 216 13.82 10.33 -10.59
CA SER A 216 15.27 10.48 -10.40
C SER A 216 15.65 10.49 -8.92
N GLY A 217 14.81 11.10 -8.08
CA GLY A 217 15.04 11.16 -6.64
C GLY A 217 14.99 9.80 -5.97
N ILE A 218 14.04 8.95 -6.33
CA ILE A 218 13.91 7.57 -5.85
C ILE A 218 15.09 6.74 -6.33
N TRP A 219 15.40 6.80 -7.64
CA TRP A 219 16.52 6.06 -8.20
C TRP A 219 17.85 6.41 -7.52
N ASN A 220 18.14 7.70 -7.35
CA ASN A 220 19.33 8.15 -6.65
C ASN A 220 19.39 7.69 -5.18
N HIS A 221 18.23 7.58 -4.50
CA HIS A 221 18.17 7.03 -3.15
C HIS A 221 18.57 5.56 -3.13
N MET A 222 18.02 4.76 -4.04
CA MET A 222 18.36 3.33 -4.18
C MET A 222 19.85 3.14 -4.51
N LEU A 223 20.37 3.88 -5.48
CA LEU A 223 21.79 3.81 -5.87
C LEU A 223 22.71 4.10 -4.69
N LYS A 224 22.42 5.15 -3.90
CA LYS A 224 23.21 5.48 -2.70
C LYS A 224 23.20 4.34 -1.69
N GLY A 225 22.04 3.71 -1.47
CA GLY A 225 21.94 2.57 -0.57
C GLY A 225 22.77 1.37 -1.03
N ILE A 226 22.72 1.03 -2.33
CA ILE A 226 23.53 -0.04 -2.91
C ILE A 226 25.03 0.32 -2.88
N ALA A 227 25.38 1.54 -3.26
CA ALA A 227 26.75 2.04 -3.25
C ALA A 227 27.41 1.92 -1.86
N GLU A 228 26.67 2.31 -0.81
CA GLU A 228 27.10 2.18 0.59
C GLU A 228 27.39 0.73 0.98
N SER A 229 26.52 -0.20 0.62
CA SER A 229 26.61 -1.61 1.03
C SER A 229 27.60 -2.41 0.19
N ARG A 230 27.58 -2.23 -1.14
CA ARG A 230 28.39 -3.00 -2.08
C ARG A 230 29.76 -2.38 -2.38
N LYS A 231 30.02 -1.15 -1.85
CA LYS A 231 31.27 -0.39 -2.10
C LYS A 231 31.51 -0.16 -3.59
N ILE A 232 30.46 0.23 -4.29
CA ILE A 232 30.46 0.58 -5.72
C ILE A 232 30.09 2.07 -5.82
N SER A 233 30.73 2.82 -6.74
CA SER A 233 30.32 4.22 -6.93
C SER A 233 28.94 4.34 -7.56
N VAL A 234 28.22 5.43 -7.25
CA VAL A 234 26.91 5.73 -7.86
C VAL A 234 27.01 5.82 -9.39
N ASP A 235 28.10 6.42 -9.89
CA ASP A 235 28.33 6.55 -11.33
C ASP A 235 28.50 5.18 -12.00
N SER A 236 29.25 4.24 -11.36
CA SER A 236 29.39 2.88 -11.87
C SER A 236 28.05 2.14 -11.86
N LEU A 237 27.24 2.32 -10.81
CA LEU A 237 25.91 1.72 -10.75
C LEU A 237 24.99 2.26 -11.85
N ASN A 238 25.02 3.56 -12.12
CA ASN A 238 24.27 4.14 -13.25
C ASN A 238 24.72 3.55 -14.58
N ALA A 239 26.05 3.46 -14.81
CA ALA A 239 26.58 2.85 -16.03
C ALA A 239 26.14 1.37 -16.16
N TYR A 240 26.07 0.62 -15.05
CA TYR A 240 25.56 -0.74 -15.08
C TYR A 240 24.08 -0.80 -15.46
N ALA A 241 23.26 0.11 -14.93
CA ALA A 241 21.84 0.21 -15.28
C ALA A 241 21.65 0.56 -16.78
N ASP A 242 22.45 1.48 -17.33
CA ASP A 242 22.45 1.82 -18.77
C ASP A 242 22.79 0.63 -19.67
N HIS A 243 23.57 -0.33 -19.16
CA HIS A 243 23.89 -1.58 -19.87
C HIS A 243 22.89 -2.71 -19.62
N VAL A 244 21.82 -2.46 -18.86
CA VAL A 244 20.76 -3.43 -18.55
C VAL A 244 21.34 -4.75 -18.03
N MET A 245 21.76 -4.77 -16.76
CA MET A 245 22.40 -5.94 -16.14
C MET A 245 21.51 -7.19 -16.08
N ASP A 246 20.24 -7.07 -16.38
CA ASP A 246 19.25 -8.16 -16.41
C ASP A 246 19.73 -9.35 -17.25
N TYR A 247 20.44 -9.08 -18.32
CA TYR A 247 20.96 -10.11 -19.25
C TYR A 247 22.46 -10.33 -19.14
N ALA A 248 23.11 -9.76 -18.12
CA ALA A 248 24.52 -9.97 -17.90
C ALA A 248 24.79 -11.37 -17.34
N SER A 249 25.97 -11.96 -17.71
CA SER A 249 26.38 -13.21 -17.09
C SER A 249 26.68 -13.05 -15.60
N THR A 250 26.50 -14.10 -14.83
CA THR A 250 26.77 -14.09 -13.39
C THR A 250 28.24 -13.79 -13.07
N GLU A 251 29.18 -14.11 -13.95
CA GLU A 251 30.59 -13.72 -13.88
C GLU A 251 30.71 -12.19 -13.95
N THR A 252 29.95 -11.55 -14.84
CA THR A 252 29.90 -10.08 -14.96
C THR A 252 29.32 -9.45 -13.71
N LEU A 253 28.22 -9.99 -13.19
CA LEU A 253 27.63 -9.51 -11.95
C LEU A 253 28.61 -9.60 -10.76
N LYS A 254 29.35 -10.70 -10.67
CA LYS A 254 30.40 -10.91 -9.65
C LYS A 254 31.59 -9.98 -9.85
N LYS A 255 32.07 -9.82 -11.08
CA LYS A 255 33.16 -8.88 -11.43
C LYS A 255 32.81 -7.44 -11.05
N ASN A 256 31.55 -7.06 -11.27
CA ASN A 256 30.99 -5.75 -10.94
C ASN A 256 30.62 -5.62 -9.45
N LYS A 257 30.87 -6.66 -8.63
CA LYS A 257 30.57 -6.69 -7.19
C LYS A 257 29.08 -6.56 -6.85
N LEU A 258 28.20 -6.78 -7.81
CA LEU A 258 26.76 -6.80 -7.55
C LEU A 258 26.35 -8.04 -6.74
N ILE A 259 27.07 -9.17 -6.93
CA ILE A 259 26.93 -10.41 -6.16
C ILE A 259 28.28 -10.86 -5.60
N ASP A 260 28.27 -11.70 -4.57
CA ASP A 260 29.48 -12.27 -3.96
C ASP A 260 29.88 -13.61 -4.57
N GLY A 261 28.94 -14.31 -5.19
CA GLY A 261 29.18 -15.60 -5.82
C GLY A 261 27.92 -16.25 -6.37
N THR A 262 28.11 -17.41 -6.96
CA THR A 262 27.04 -18.24 -7.49
C THR A 262 26.96 -19.56 -6.74
N LEU A 263 25.76 -20.00 -6.39
CA LEU A 263 25.47 -21.23 -5.66
C LEU A 263 24.18 -21.85 -6.22
N TYR A 264 24.11 -23.18 -6.23
CA TYR A 264 22.82 -23.86 -6.33
C TYR A 264 22.13 -23.87 -4.96
N THR A 265 20.84 -24.07 -4.93
CA THR A 265 20.04 -24.01 -3.69
C THR A 265 20.52 -24.98 -2.60
N ASP A 266 20.96 -26.18 -2.97
CA ASP A 266 21.55 -27.16 -2.06
C ASP A 266 22.87 -26.67 -1.43
N GLN A 267 23.69 -25.97 -2.20
CA GLN A 267 24.96 -25.40 -1.74
C GLN A 267 24.73 -24.22 -0.75
N VAL A 268 23.66 -23.47 -0.92
CA VAL A 268 23.27 -22.38 0.02
C VAL A 268 23.10 -22.93 1.43
N LYS A 269 22.45 -24.10 1.58
CA LYS A 269 22.28 -24.76 2.88
C LYS A 269 23.65 -25.06 3.54
N GLY A 270 24.61 -25.54 2.75
CA GLY A 270 25.97 -25.80 3.23
C GLY A 270 26.67 -24.52 3.73
N GLU A 271 26.53 -23.41 3.02
CA GLU A 271 27.12 -22.13 3.45
C GLU A 271 26.43 -21.59 4.74
N VAL A 272 25.13 -21.75 4.87
CA VAL A 272 24.41 -21.36 6.11
C VAL A 272 24.83 -22.24 7.28
N LYS A 273 25.00 -23.57 7.09
CA LYS A 273 25.53 -24.48 8.12
C LYS A 273 26.91 -24.05 8.62
N LYS A 274 27.80 -23.66 7.71
CA LYS A 274 29.13 -23.13 8.09
C LYS A 274 29.04 -21.88 8.95
N LEU A 275 28.10 -20.96 8.65
CA LEU A 275 27.88 -19.75 9.44
C LEU A 275 27.32 -20.07 10.84
N LEU A 276 26.47 -21.08 10.94
CA LEU A 276 25.93 -21.59 12.20
C LEU A 276 26.90 -22.47 12.97
N LYS A 277 27.98 -22.92 12.32
CA LYS A 277 28.99 -23.87 12.89
C LYS A 277 28.33 -25.19 13.33
N ILE A 278 27.44 -25.72 12.51
CA ILE A 278 26.80 -27.03 12.66
C ILE A 278 27.35 -28.01 11.61
N ASP A 279 27.28 -29.31 11.91
CA ASP A 279 27.77 -30.35 11.02
C ASP A 279 26.87 -30.53 9.79
N ASP A 280 27.43 -31.07 8.69
CA ASP A 280 26.69 -31.28 7.44
C ASP A 280 25.47 -32.21 7.60
N GLY A 281 25.49 -33.09 8.59
CA GLY A 281 24.39 -34.01 8.92
C GLY A 281 23.24 -33.37 9.69
N ASP A 282 23.46 -32.21 10.32
CA ASP A 282 22.45 -31.55 11.14
C ASP A 282 21.45 -30.73 10.28
N ASP A 283 20.23 -30.59 10.77
CA ASP A 283 19.25 -29.71 10.15
C ASP A 283 19.41 -28.26 10.61
N ILE A 284 19.14 -27.31 9.69
CA ILE A 284 19.07 -25.89 10.04
C ILE A 284 17.73 -25.60 10.72
N SER A 285 17.76 -25.15 11.96
CA SER A 285 16.55 -24.64 12.64
C SER A 285 16.14 -23.32 11.98
N GLN A 286 15.02 -23.36 11.25
CA GLN A 286 14.47 -22.23 10.51
C GLN A 286 13.25 -21.67 11.23
N VAL A 287 13.19 -20.35 11.35
CA VAL A 287 12.07 -19.62 11.95
C VAL A 287 11.48 -18.70 10.88
N SER A 288 10.20 -18.86 10.59
CA SER A 288 9.49 -17.95 9.66
C SER A 288 9.13 -16.64 10.37
N VAL A 289 8.74 -15.62 9.57
CA VAL A 289 8.21 -14.35 10.08
C VAL A 289 7.04 -14.59 11.04
N THR A 290 6.10 -15.45 10.68
CA THR A 290 4.92 -15.77 11.50
C THR A 290 5.33 -16.44 12.82
N GLN A 291 6.23 -17.43 12.78
CA GLN A 291 6.72 -18.10 14.00
C GLN A 291 7.47 -17.12 14.91
N MET A 292 8.27 -16.20 14.33
CA MET A 292 8.98 -15.19 15.11
C MET A 292 8.02 -14.25 15.84
N LEU A 293 6.89 -13.88 15.21
CA LEU A 293 5.86 -13.06 15.83
C LEU A 293 5.08 -13.80 16.93
N GLN A 294 4.92 -15.12 16.81
CA GLN A 294 4.25 -15.97 17.79
C GLN A 294 5.17 -16.41 18.95
N ALA A 295 6.48 -16.22 18.79
CA ALA A 295 7.43 -16.55 19.84
C ALA A 295 7.15 -15.74 21.11
N LYS A 296 7.37 -16.39 22.27
CA LYS A 296 7.31 -15.68 23.57
C LYS A 296 8.30 -14.51 23.52
N HIS A 297 7.77 -13.33 23.58
CA HIS A 297 8.54 -12.11 23.76
C HIS A 297 8.24 -11.60 25.17
N GLU A 298 9.27 -11.32 25.96
CA GLU A 298 9.10 -10.60 27.22
C GLU A 298 8.72 -9.15 26.90
N SER A 299 7.49 -8.94 26.40
CA SER A 299 6.93 -7.60 26.42
C SER A 299 6.65 -7.27 27.89
N ALA A 300 7.17 -6.15 28.36
CA ALA A 300 6.74 -5.60 29.63
C ALA A 300 5.20 -5.59 29.64
N SER A 301 4.60 -6.09 30.71
CA SER A 301 3.15 -5.96 30.90
C SER A 301 2.86 -4.49 31.15
N SER A 302 2.66 -3.74 30.07
CA SER A 302 2.34 -2.33 30.12
C SER A 302 0.85 -2.13 29.91
N ASP A 303 0.27 -1.20 30.64
CA ASP A 303 -1.10 -0.72 30.44
C ASP A 303 -1.16 0.45 29.42
N ASN A 304 0.00 0.87 28.87
CA ASN A 304 0.09 1.98 27.93
C ASN A 304 0.01 1.46 26.50
N GLU A 305 -1.06 1.79 25.80
CA GLU A 305 -1.21 1.47 24.39
C GLU A 305 -0.79 2.64 23.49
N ILE A 306 -0.02 2.35 22.44
CA ILE A 306 0.11 3.21 21.27
C ILE A 306 -0.69 2.56 20.15
N ALA A 307 -1.82 3.18 19.79
CA ALA A 307 -2.66 2.68 18.70
C ALA A 307 -2.02 3.02 17.34
N VAL A 308 -1.85 2.01 16.49
CA VAL A 308 -1.38 2.16 15.10
C VAL A 308 -2.57 1.94 14.17
N TYR A 309 -3.10 3.03 13.61
CA TYR A 309 -4.26 3.01 12.73
C TYR A 309 -3.81 3.08 11.27
N PHE A 310 -4.13 2.05 10.47
CA PHE A 310 -3.74 1.96 9.08
C PHE A 310 -4.82 2.53 8.16
N CYS A 311 -4.41 3.45 7.29
CA CYS A 311 -5.20 4.06 6.22
C CYS A 311 -4.54 3.76 4.88
N GLU A 312 -4.99 2.71 4.18
CA GLU A 312 -4.42 2.28 2.91
C GLU A 312 -5.48 2.31 1.80
N GLY A 313 -5.12 2.84 0.63
CA GLY A 313 -5.96 2.86 -0.56
C GLY A 313 -6.60 4.21 -0.86
N ASN A 314 -7.69 4.18 -1.64
CA ASN A 314 -8.40 5.38 -2.07
C ASN A 314 -9.35 5.89 -1.00
N ILE A 315 -9.35 7.21 -0.77
CA ILE A 315 -10.28 7.86 0.16
C ILE A 315 -11.67 7.95 -0.49
N VAL A 316 -12.67 7.40 0.20
CA VAL A 316 -14.08 7.44 -0.17
C VAL A 316 -14.91 7.85 1.05
N GLN A 317 -16.11 8.40 0.82
CA GLN A 317 -16.99 8.77 1.93
C GLN A 317 -17.71 7.56 2.52
N GLU A 318 -18.22 6.71 1.64
CA GLU A 318 -18.98 5.48 1.96
C GLU A 318 -18.36 4.29 1.26
N PRO A 319 -18.54 3.07 1.77
CA PRO A 319 -18.11 1.88 1.06
C PRO A 319 -18.75 1.84 -0.34
N THR A 320 -17.95 1.77 -1.37
CA THR A 320 -18.47 1.49 -2.71
C THR A 320 -18.56 -0.02 -2.87
N GLU A 321 -19.79 -0.53 -3.05
CA GLU A 321 -20.00 -1.92 -3.44
C GLU A 321 -19.42 -2.12 -4.85
N ASN A 322 -18.14 -2.37 -4.93
CA ASN A 322 -17.49 -2.78 -6.18
C ASN A 322 -17.71 -4.29 -6.37
N LEU A 323 -18.93 -4.65 -6.76
CA LEU A 323 -19.31 -6.03 -7.09
C LEU A 323 -18.51 -6.63 -8.27
N ILE A 324 -17.70 -5.84 -8.97
CA ILE A 324 -17.09 -6.22 -10.26
C ILE A 324 -15.59 -5.90 -10.35
N MET A 325 -15.04 -5.04 -9.52
CA MET A 325 -13.58 -4.87 -9.44
C MET A 325 -13.09 -5.51 -8.15
N GLY A 326 -12.16 -6.44 -8.24
CA GLY A 326 -11.41 -6.96 -7.09
C GLY A 326 -10.96 -5.76 -6.27
N GLY A 327 -11.54 -5.60 -5.06
CA GLY A 327 -11.47 -4.36 -4.32
C GLY A 327 -10.04 -4.06 -3.89
N GLY A 328 -9.45 -3.04 -4.48
CA GLY A 328 -8.35 -2.35 -3.82
C GLY A 328 -8.84 -1.81 -2.47
N SER A 329 -7.97 -1.76 -1.48
CA SER A 329 -8.30 -1.23 -0.16
C SER A 329 -8.83 0.21 -0.29
N SER A 330 -9.83 0.54 0.52
CA SER A 330 -10.45 1.86 0.55
C SER A 330 -10.40 2.43 1.96
N ILE A 331 -10.09 3.70 2.07
CA ILE A 331 -10.18 4.47 3.30
C ILE A 331 -11.58 5.08 3.34
N VAL A 332 -12.47 4.48 4.14
CA VAL A 332 -13.84 4.94 4.29
C VAL A 332 -13.87 6.03 5.36
N GLY A 333 -14.07 7.29 4.95
CA GLY A 333 -13.97 8.44 5.84
C GLY A 333 -14.89 8.37 7.06
N ASN A 334 -16.13 7.91 6.89
CA ASN A 334 -17.08 7.75 7.99
C ASN A 334 -16.61 6.72 9.03
N ASP A 335 -15.97 5.64 8.61
CA ASP A 335 -15.51 4.60 9.54
C ASP A 335 -14.23 5.04 10.26
N VAL A 336 -13.29 5.67 9.53
CA VAL A 336 -12.09 6.28 10.13
C VAL A 336 -12.48 7.29 11.21
N CYS A 337 -13.45 8.18 10.94
CA CYS A 337 -13.90 9.17 11.92
C CYS A 337 -14.47 8.51 13.19
N LYS A 338 -15.30 7.47 13.04
CA LYS A 338 -15.87 6.72 14.18
C LYS A 338 -14.79 6.01 15.01
N ASP A 339 -13.80 5.42 14.35
CA ASP A 339 -12.74 4.69 15.04
C ASP A 339 -11.79 5.66 15.76
N ILE A 340 -11.44 6.78 15.15
CA ILE A 340 -10.66 7.84 15.80
C ILE A 340 -11.39 8.39 17.03
N GLU A 341 -12.73 8.54 16.97
CA GLU A 341 -13.53 8.94 18.12
C GLU A 341 -13.49 7.91 19.26
N LYS A 342 -13.50 6.61 18.96
CA LYS A 342 -13.33 5.55 19.97
C LYS A 342 -11.94 5.59 20.59
N LEU A 343 -10.89 5.70 19.77
CA LEU A 343 -9.50 5.83 20.25
C LEU A 343 -9.29 7.07 21.13
N ALA A 344 -10.01 8.17 20.85
CA ALA A 344 -9.97 9.37 21.68
C ALA A 344 -10.50 9.12 23.10
N LYS A 345 -11.50 8.24 23.25
CA LYS A 345 -12.19 7.94 24.51
C LYS A 345 -11.57 6.78 25.29
N ASP A 346 -10.70 5.99 24.68
CA ASP A 346 -10.07 4.83 25.34
C ASP A 346 -8.90 5.27 26.23
N ASP A 347 -9.04 5.10 27.52
CA ASP A 347 -8.04 5.52 28.51
C ASP A 347 -6.73 4.72 28.44
N ASN A 348 -6.73 3.51 27.84
CA ASN A 348 -5.53 2.71 27.66
C ASN A 348 -4.65 3.28 26.53
N VAL A 349 -5.28 3.86 25.50
CA VAL A 349 -4.59 4.48 24.36
C VAL A 349 -3.97 5.81 24.78
N LYS A 350 -2.63 5.88 24.84
CA LYS A 350 -1.90 7.08 25.26
C LYS A 350 -1.50 7.98 24.09
N ALA A 351 -1.32 7.42 22.91
CA ALA A 351 -1.05 8.14 21.67
C ALA A 351 -1.57 7.34 20.47
N VAL A 352 -1.76 8.03 19.35
CA VAL A 352 -2.21 7.40 18.10
C VAL A 352 -1.21 7.70 16.99
N VAL A 353 -0.73 6.64 16.32
CA VAL A 353 0.00 6.72 15.07
C VAL A 353 -0.97 6.40 13.93
N ILE A 354 -1.10 7.29 12.97
CA ILE A 354 -1.91 7.02 11.77
C ILE A 354 -0.94 6.74 10.62
N ARG A 355 -0.89 5.49 10.18
CA ARG A 355 -0.12 5.07 9.01
C ARG A 355 -0.96 5.32 7.76
N ILE A 356 -0.48 6.18 6.86
CA ILE A 356 -1.20 6.57 5.65
C ILE A 356 -0.43 6.11 4.42
N ASN A 357 -1.10 5.32 3.59
CA ASN A 357 -0.63 4.92 2.27
C ASN A 357 -1.75 5.18 1.24
N SER A 358 -1.83 6.43 0.76
CA SER A 358 -2.94 6.91 -0.07
C SER A 358 -2.54 8.04 -1.01
N GLY A 359 -2.94 7.93 -2.26
CA GLY A 359 -2.91 9.03 -3.23
C GLY A 359 -4.00 10.09 -3.03
N GLY A 360 -4.86 9.90 -2.02
CA GLY A 360 -6.02 10.75 -1.75
C GLY A 360 -7.32 10.16 -2.29
N GLY A 361 -8.31 11.01 -2.56
CA GLY A 361 -9.63 10.62 -3.05
C GLY A 361 -10.66 11.71 -2.83
N ASP A 362 -11.79 11.36 -2.21
CA ASP A 362 -12.88 12.29 -1.93
C ASP A 362 -12.43 13.44 -1.02
N ALA A 363 -12.64 14.68 -1.49
CA ALA A 363 -12.19 15.87 -0.78
C ALA A 363 -13.00 16.14 0.49
N TYR A 364 -14.29 15.81 0.48
CA TYR A 364 -15.14 15.98 1.65
C TYR A 364 -14.78 14.98 2.76
N ALA A 365 -14.60 13.71 2.41
CA ALA A 365 -14.14 12.69 3.37
C ALA A 365 -12.79 13.07 3.98
N SER A 366 -11.87 13.61 3.17
CA SER A 366 -10.56 14.08 3.64
C SER A 366 -10.68 15.21 4.66
N GLU A 367 -11.60 16.17 4.47
CA GLU A 367 -11.87 17.25 5.43
C GLU A 367 -12.47 16.70 6.73
N GLN A 368 -13.40 15.73 6.66
CA GLN A 368 -13.99 15.12 7.86
C GLN A 368 -12.93 14.40 8.69
N MET A 369 -12.06 13.61 8.05
CA MET A 369 -10.97 12.93 8.72
C MET A 369 -9.94 13.92 9.30
N TRP A 370 -9.59 14.98 8.55
CA TRP A 370 -8.73 16.04 9.06
C TRP A 370 -9.31 16.66 10.36
N HIS A 371 -10.60 17.00 10.34
CA HIS A 371 -11.28 17.55 11.51
C HIS A 371 -11.19 16.60 12.71
N GLN A 372 -11.50 15.32 12.50
CA GLN A 372 -11.48 14.32 13.57
C GLN A 372 -10.06 14.09 14.14
N ILE A 373 -9.04 14.15 13.29
CA ILE A 373 -7.63 14.07 13.72
C ILE A 373 -7.24 15.30 14.56
N VAL A 374 -7.71 16.49 14.18
CA VAL A 374 -7.48 17.71 14.97
C VAL A 374 -8.19 17.65 16.32
N GLU A 375 -9.40 17.08 16.40
CA GLU A 375 -10.09 16.87 17.67
C GLU A 375 -9.35 15.84 18.55
N LEU A 376 -8.91 14.71 17.98
CA LEU A 376 -8.09 13.73 18.69
C LEU A 376 -6.81 14.36 19.26
N LYS A 377 -6.13 15.20 18.46
CA LYS A 377 -4.91 15.90 18.88
C LYS A 377 -5.08 16.76 20.14
N LYS A 378 -6.27 17.22 20.45
CA LYS A 378 -6.53 18.01 21.68
C LYS A 378 -6.42 17.18 22.95
N VAL A 379 -6.63 15.87 22.86
CA VAL A 379 -6.69 14.95 24.01
C VAL A 379 -5.53 13.97 24.05
N LYS A 380 -4.98 13.59 22.90
CA LYS A 380 -3.87 12.63 22.77
C LYS A 380 -2.91 13.05 21.66
N PRO A 381 -1.60 12.79 21.79
CA PRO A 381 -0.66 13.00 20.68
C PRO A 381 -1.05 12.17 19.46
N VAL A 382 -1.02 12.80 18.27
CA VAL A 382 -1.25 12.15 16.99
C VAL A 382 -0.02 12.29 16.12
N VAL A 383 0.59 11.17 15.73
CA VAL A 383 1.74 11.14 14.82
C VAL A 383 1.32 10.50 13.52
N ILE A 384 1.59 11.16 12.41
CA ILE A 384 1.40 10.56 11.08
C ILE A 384 2.67 9.81 10.69
N SER A 385 2.50 8.59 10.17
CA SER A 385 3.54 7.84 9.47
C SER A 385 3.12 7.70 8.00
N MET A 386 3.84 8.32 7.11
CA MET A 386 3.56 8.24 5.68
C MET A 386 4.23 7.00 5.08
N GLY A 387 3.46 6.20 4.34
CA GLY A 387 3.91 5.04 3.56
C GLY A 387 4.55 5.44 2.24
N GLY A 388 4.31 4.64 1.22
CA GLY A 388 4.76 4.94 -0.14
C GLY A 388 4.17 6.24 -0.66
N MET A 389 2.93 6.51 -0.28
CA MET A 389 2.23 7.72 -0.68
C MET A 389 1.35 8.27 0.46
N ALA A 390 1.42 9.57 0.69
CA ALA A 390 0.45 10.31 1.51
C ALA A 390 0.24 11.68 0.85
N ALA A 391 -0.49 11.66 -0.27
CA ALA A 391 -0.61 12.81 -1.16
C ALA A 391 -2.06 13.27 -1.27
N SER A 392 -2.26 14.54 -1.62
CA SER A 392 -3.56 15.14 -1.86
C SER A 392 -4.52 14.94 -0.68
N GLY A 393 -5.60 14.16 -0.78
CA GLY A 393 -6.48 13.81 0.33
C GLY A 393 -5.76 13.15 1.50
N GLY A 394 -4.74 12.31 1.21
CA GLY A 394 -3.88 11.70 2.23
C GLY A 394 -3.02 12.74 2.96
N TYR A 395 -2.51 13.75 2.27
CA TYR A 395 -1.84 14.88 2.92
C TYR A 395 -2.83 15.81 3.64
N TYR A 396 -4.03 15.98 3.09
CA TYR A 396 -5.08 16.78 3.69
C TYR A 396 -5.38 16.30 5.12
N MET A 397 -5.68 15.01 5.28
CA MET A 397 -5.96 14.45 6.61
C MET A 397 -4.73 14.49 7.53
N SER A 398 -3.50 14.49 6.97
CA SER A 398 -2.25 14.47 7.73
C SER A 398 -1.87 15.82 8.33
N CYS A 399 -2.14 16.92 7.62
CA CYS A 399 -1.50 18.21 7.87
C CYS A 399 -1.81 18.83 9.24
N GLY A 400 -2.89 18.39 9.91
CA GLY A 400 -3.30 18.86 11.24
C GLY A 400 -2.69 18.10 12.42
N ALA A 401 -1.93 17.04 12.21
CA ALA A 401 -1.38 16.18 13.26
C ALA A 401 -0.35 16.89 14.17
N THR A 402 0.07 16.22 15.23
CA THR A 402 1.12 16.71 16.14
C THR A 402 2.49 16.66 15.48
N TRP A 403 2.78 15.59 14.74
CA TRP A 403 4.06 15.31 14.07
C TRP A 403 3.85 14.47 12.83
N ILE A 404 4.65 14.67 11.80
CA ILE A 404 4.58 13.95 10.54
C ILE A 404 5.94 13.34 10.23
N VAL A 405 5.97 12.02 10.12
CA VAL A 405 7.14 11.22 9.74
C VAL A 405 6.91 10.65 8.34
N ALA A 406 7.89 10.74 7.46
CA ALA A 406 7.86 10.19 6.11
C ALA A 406 9.17 9.47 5.76
N GLU A 407 9.09 8.43 4.93
CA GLU A 407 10.27 7.84 4.33
C GLU A 407 10.91 8.83 3.32
N PRO A 408 12.22 8.78 3.09
CA PRO A 408 12.87 9.66 2.10
C PRO A 408 12.25 9.59 0.71
N THR A 409 11.70 8.44 0.35
CA THR A 409 11.10 8.13 -0.96
C THR A 409 9.56 8.20 -0.97
N THR A 410 8.92 8.58 0.12
CA THR A 410 7.48 8.84 0.19
C THR A 410 7.08 9.91 -0.82
N LEU A 411 5.99 9.68 -1.56
CA LEU A 411 5.35 10.71 -2.38
C LEU A 411 4.29 11.44 -1.54
N THR A 412 4.43 12.76 -1.38
CA THR A 412 3.53 13.56 -0.53
C THR A 412 3.22 14.93 -1.15
N GLY A 413 2.48 15.76 -0.42
CA GLY A 413 2.02 17.05 -0.92
C GLY A 413 0.83 16.90 -1.85
N SER A 414 0.99 17.20 -3.14
CA SER A 414 -0.11 17.26 -4.13
C SER A 414 -1.29 18.09 -3.63
N ILE A 415 -0.98 19.22 -2.94
CA ILE A 415 -1.98 20.14 -2.36
C ILE A 415 -2.72 20.82 -3.50
N GLY A 416 -3.88 20.26 -3.86
CA GLY A 416 -4.68 20.71 -4.99
C GLY A 416 -5.95 19.86 -5.14
N ILE A 417 -6.96 20.44 -5.77
CA ILE A 417 -8.28 19.82 -5.97
C ILE A 417 -8.65 19.91 -7.46
N PHE A 418 -9.37 18.91 -7.95
CA PHE A 418 -9.92 18.90 -9.28
C PHE A 418 -11.29 18.24 -9.31
N GLY A 419 -12.06 18.50 -10.37
CA GLY A 419 -13.25 17.76 -10.75
C GLY A 419 -13.06 17.19 -12.16
N ALA A 420 -13.29 15.89 -12.31
CA ALA A 420 -13.31 15.20 -13.59
C ALA A 420 -14.75 14.77 -13.90
N LEU A 421 -15.32 15.31 -14.95
CA LEU A 421 -16.73 15.23 -15.28
C LEU A 421 -16.87 14.51 -16.63
N PRO A 422 -17.25 13.22 -16.66
CA PRO A 422 -17.42 12.49 -17.90
C PRO A 422 -18.65 13.00 -18.66
N ASP A 423 -18.45 13.53 -19.86
CA ASP A 423 -19.48 13.82 -20.84
C ASP A 423 -19.61 12.62 -21.78
N ILE A 424 -20.71 11.89 -21.66
CA ILE A 424 -21.04 10.74 -22.52
C ILE A 424 -22.14 11.08 -23.53
N SER A 425 -22.48 12.33 -23.70
CA SER A 425 -23.62 12.76 -24.53
C SER A 425 -23.48 12.34 -25.99
N ASN A 426 -22.26 12.44 -26.54
CA ASN A 426 -22.03 12.01 -27.93
C ASN A 426 -22.15 10.48 -28.10
N LEU A 427 -21.69 9.68 -27.12
CA LEU A 427 -21.94 8.25 -27.10
C LEU A 427 -23.44 7.96 -27.07
N MET A 428 -24.18 8.59 -26.17
CA MET A 428 -25.61 8.34 -25.99
C MET A 428 -26.44 8.83 -27.21
N THR A 429 -26.21 10.07 -27.66
CA THR A 429 -27.09 10.69 -28.67
C THR A 429 -26.75 10.31 -30.10
N ASN A 430 -25.46 10.30 -30.47
CA ASN A 430 -25.03 10.09 -31.84
C ASN A 430 -24.69 8.63 -32.15
N LYS A 431 -24.06 7.91 -31.22
CA LYS A 431 -23.66 6.52 -31.47
C LYS A 431 -24.76 5.52 -31.09
N LEU A 432 -25.43 5.71 -29.96
CA LEU A 432 -26.49 4.83 -29.50
C LEU A 432 -27.89 5.30 -29.89
N GLY A 433 -28.05 6.53 -30.37
CA GLY A 433 -29.31 7.03 -30.94
C GLY A 433 -30.35 7.50 -29.93
N PHE A 434 -30.02 7.60 -28.63
CA PHE A 434 -30.94 8.13 -27.62
C PHE A 434 -31.30 9.58 -27.88
N LYS A 435 -32.52 9.95 -27.56
CA LYS A 435 -33.00 11.33 -27.64
C LYS A 435 -33.43 11.79 -26.27
N TYR A 436 -33.14 13.03 -25.96
CA TYR A 436 -33.43 13.66 -24.68
C TYR A 436 -34.32 14.89 -24.95
N ASP A 437 -35.33 15.04 -24.13
CA ASP A 437 -36.17 16.23 -24.07
C ASP A 437 -36.17 16.72 -22.62
N GLU A 438 -36.34 18.03 -22.40
CA GLU A 438 -36.25 18.57 -21.05
C GLU A 438 -37.33 19.63 -20.77
N VAL A 439 -37.91 19.52 -19.56
CA VAL A 439 -38.73 20.55 -18.98
C VAL A 439 -38.04 21.06 -17.72
N LYS A 440 -37.83 22.35 -17.61
CA LYS A 440 -37.07 22.97 -16.52
C LYS A 440 -37.93 23.95 -15.73
N THR A 441 -37.83 23.88 -14.41
CA THR A 441 -38.36 24.93 -13.54
C THR A 441 -37.38 26.08 -13.37
N ASN A 442 -36.07 25.77 -13.43
CA ASN A 442 -34.98 26.72 -13.25
C ASN A 442 -33.90 26.46 -14.28
N LYS A 443 -33.07 27.48 -14.57
CA LYS A 443 -32.06 27.47 -15.64
C LYS A 443 -31.12 26.23 -15.61
N ASN A 444 -30.65 25.85 -14.46
CA ASN A 444 -29.64 24.77 -14.28
C ASN A 444 -30.24 23.47 -13.68
N SER A 445 -31.56 23.27 -13.75
CA SER A 445 -32.24 22.10 -13.13
C SER A 445 -31.76 20.76 -13.67
N THR A 446 -31.26 20.71 -14.92
CA THR A 446 -30.76 19.48 -15.55
C THR A 446 -29.23 19.33 -15.45
N MET A 447 -28.55 20.18 -14.68
CA MET A 447 -27.09 20.14 -14.58
C MET A 447 -26.55 18.77 -14.16
N THR A 448 -27.20 18.09 -13.22
CA THR A 448 -26.78 16.74 -12.76
C THR A 448 -27.04 15.64 -13.79
N LEU A 449 -27.93 15.87 -14.75
CA LEU A 449 -28.29 14.94 -15.84
C LEU A 449 -27.58 15.28 -17.16
N ALA A 450 -26.98 16.47 -17.24
CA ALA A 450 -26.37 17.00 -18.45
C ALA A 450 -25.39 16.03 -19.14
N PRO A 451 -24.49 15.33 -18.42
CA PRO A 451 -23.46 14.49 -19.04
C PRO A 451 -23.98 13.37 -19.96
N MET A 452 -25.24 12.97 -19.80
CA MET A 452 -25.88 11.98 -20.69
C MET A 452 -26.46 12.59 -21.95
N ALA A 453 -26.99 13.81 -21.87
CA ALA A 453 -27.72 14.48 -22.96
C ALA A 453 -26.88 15.51 -23.71
N ARG A 454 -26.01 16.20 -23.03
CA ARG A 454 -25.15 17.27 -23.52
C ARG A 454 -23.93 17.48 -22.60
N PRO A 455 -22.86 18.12 -23.09
CA PRO A 455 -21.78 18.59 -22.22
C PRO A 455 -22.28 19.63 -21.20
N PHE A 456 -21.55 19.83 -20.13
CA PHE A 456 -21.73 20.98 -19.26
C PHE A 456 -21.50 22.27 -20.01
N SER A 457 -22.38 23.26 -19.83
CA SER A 457 -22.22 24.59 -20.38
C SER A 457 -21.08 25.36 -19.69
N GLY A 458 -20.59 26.43 -20.34
CA GLY A 458 -19.57 27.29 -19.74
C GLY A 458 -19.99 27.90 -18.40
N GLU A 459 -21.28 28.23 -18.22
CA GLU A 459 -21.82 28.74 -16.96
C GLU A 459 -21.82 27.65 -15.88
N GLU A 460 -22.24 26.43 -16.20
CA GLU A 460 -22.23 25.29 -15.29
C GLU A 460 -20.78 24.95 -14.87
N LEU A 461 -19.83 24.97 -15.81
CA LEU A 461 -18.40 24.79 -15.49
C LEU A 461 -17.86 25.92 -14.60
N THR A 462 -18.32 27.16 -14.77
CA THR A 462 -17.95 28.30 -13.92
C THR A 462 -18.46 28.09 -12.47
N ILE A 463 -19.67 27.57 -12.30
CA ILE A 463 -20.23 27.23 -10.98
C ILE A 463 -19.38 26.15 -10.30
N LEU A 464 -19.03 25.11 -11.06
CA LEU A 464 -18.18 24.00 -10.57
C LEU A 464 -16.77 24.49 -10.26
N GLN A 465 -16.17 25.34 -11.11
CA GLN A 465 -14.86 25.93 -10.84
C GLN A 465 -14.86 26.73 -9.53
N GLY A 466 -15.90 27.53 -9.30
CA GLY A 466 -16.05 28.27 -8.02
C GLY A 466 -16.14 27.35 -6.80
N TYR A 467 -16.69 26.15 -6.94
CA TYR A 467 -16.67 25.15 -5.88
C TYR A 467 -15.26 24.58 -5.64
N ILE A 468 -14.53 24.27 -6.72
CA ILE A 468 -13.14 23.81 -6.67
C ILE A 468 -12.21 24.86 -6.05
N ASP A 469 -12.38 26.14 -6.43
CA ASP A 469 -11.57 27.26 -5.90
C ASP A 469 -11.76 27.42 -4.38
N ARG A 470 -13.00 27.28 -3.89
CA ARG A 470 -13.28 27.30 -2.44
C ARG A 470 -12.64 26.12 -1.73
N GLY A 471 -12.75 24.91 -2.29
CA GLY A 471 -12.12 23.71 -1.74
C GLY A 471 -10.60 23.84 -1.67
N TYR A 472 -9.96 24.34 -2.73
CA TYR A 472 -8.52 24.57 -2.75
C TYR A 472 -8.08 25.61 -1.73
N SER A 473 -8.84 26.71 -1.61
CA SER A 473 -8.57 27.75 -0.61
C SER A 473 -8.66 27.19 0.81
N LEU A 474 -9.66 26.34 1.07
CA LEU A 474 -9.79 25.65 2.36
C LEU A 474 -8.61 24.71 2.62
N PHE A 475 -8.22 23.89 1.65
CA PHE A 475 -7.08 22.97 1.79
C PHE A 475 -5.79 23.73 2.14
N ARG A 476 -5.47 24.80 1.39
CA ARG A 476 -4.30 25.65 1.70
C ARG A 476 -4.35 26.20 3.12
N LYS A 477 -5.54 26.65 3.57
CA LYS A 477 -5.71 27.13 4.93
C LYS A 477 -5.45 26.04 5.97
N ARG A 478 -5.96 24.81 5.76
CA ARG A 478 -5.71 23.67 6.65
C ARG A 478 -4.23 23.35 6.78
N VAL A 479 -3.52 23.38 5.64
CA VAL A 479 -2.06 23.20 5.62
C VAL A 479 -1.36 24.33 6.34
N ALA A 480 -1.73 25.58 6.08
CA ALA A 480 -1.13 26.76 6.72
C ALA A 480 -1.29 26.70 8.25
N ASP A 481 -2.52 26.40 8.72
CA ASP A 481 -2.83 26.29 10.15
C ASP A 481 -2.05 25.13 10.81
N GLY A 482 -2.08 23.94 10.18
CA GLY A 482 -1.46 22.73 10.73
C GLY A 482 0.07 22.72 10.69
N ARG A 483 0.68 23.39 9.69
CA ARG A 483 2.12 23.44 9.49
C ARG A 483 2.75 24.78 9.96
N HIS A 484 1.95 25.67 10.54
CA HIS A 484 2.39 26.99 11.02
C HIS A 484 3.07 27.83 9.91
N LEU A 485 2.49 27.79 8.71
CA LEU A 485 2.93 28.53 7.54
C LEU A 485 1.94 29.64 7.20
N LYS A 486 2.38 30.64 6.43
CA LYS A 486 1.46 31.59 5.80
C LYS A 486 0.82 30.95 4.58
N VAL A 487 -0.44 31.30 4.28
CA VAL A 487 -1.16 30.77 3.11
C VAL A 487 -0.42 31.06 1.81
N GLU A 488 0.23 32.22 1.71
CA GLU A 488 1.03 32.63 0.55
C GLU A 488 2.30 31.77 0.37
N ASP A 489 2.87 31.27 1.46
CA ASP A 489 4.02 30.35 1.40
C ASP A 489 3.56 28.93 1.05
N VAL A 490 2.39 28.51 1.54
CA VAL A 490 1.76 27.26 1.13
C VAL A 490 1.48 27.28 -0.37
N GLU A 491 0.99 28.39 -0.94
CA GLU A 491 0.72 28.50 -2.38
C GLU A 491 1.95 28.19 -3.24
N LYS A 492 3.15 28.63 -2.83
CA LYS A 492 4.40 28.41 -3.58
C LYS A 492 4.81 26.94 -3.69
N ILE A 493 4.40 26.12 -2.71
CA ILE A 493 4.73 24.70 -2.62
C ILE A 493 3.54 23.79 -2.91
N ALA A 494 2.36 24.37 -3.12
CA ALA A 494 1.09 23.70 -3.42
C ALA A 494 0.87 23.51 -4.94
N GLN A 495 -0.24 24.03 -5.47
CA GLN A 495 -0.63 23.94 -6.88
C GLN A 495 -0.66 22.50 -7.42
N GLY A 496 -0.90 21.52 -6.55
CA GLY A 496 -0.93 20.11 -6.90
C GLY A 496 0.44 19.43 -7.00
N ARG A 497 1.55 20.12 -6.68
CA ARG A 497 2.91 19.58 -6.80
C ARG A 497 3.14 18.43 -5.82
N VAL A 498 3.70 17.35 -6.35
CA VAL A 498 4.14 16.17 -5.60
C VAL A 498 5.59 16.37 -5.17
N TRP A 499 5.90 16.01 -3.93
CA TRP A 499 7.21 16.11 -3.33
C TRP A 499 7.65 14.74 -2.81
N LEU A 500 8.94 14.45 -2.87
CA LEU A 500 9.51 13.35 -2.09
C LEU A 500 9.63 13.73 -0.62
N GLY A 501 9.51 12.74 0.28
CA GLY A 501 9.67 12.97 1.72
C GLY A 501 10.96 13.70 2.07
N LYS A 502 12.08 13.33 1.42
CA LYS A 502 13.40 14.00 1.59
C LYS A 502 13.38 15.49 1.22
N ASP A 503 12.50 15.90 0.30
CA ASP A 503 12.39 17.30 -0.13
C ASP A 503 11.31 18.03 0.68
N ALA A 504 10.26 17.29 1.10
CA ALA A 504 9.13 17.79 1.88
C ALA A 504 9.52 18.30 3.28
N ILE A 505 10.58 17.74 3.88
CA ILE A 505 11.12 18.23 5.17
C ILE A 505 11.69 19.66 5.03
N GLY A 506 12.38 19.96 3.93
CA GLY A 506 12.96 21.29 3.69
C GLY A 506 11.93 22.41 3.51
N ILE A 507 10.71 22.05 3.09
CA ILE A 507 9.58 22.96 2.89
C ILE A 507 8.51 22.84 4.00
N LYS A 508 8.83 22.16 5.10
CA LYS A 508 8.00 22.01 6.31
C LYS A 508 6.69 21.26 6.12
N LEU A 509 6.53 20.49 5.06
CA LEU A 509 5.38 19.59 4.89
C LEU A 509 5.52 18.32 5.74
N VAL A 510 6.75 17.94 6.12
CA VAL A 510 7.12 16.81 6.96
C VAL A 510 8.02 17.31 8.09
N ASP A 511 7.96 16.70 9.26
CA ASP A 511 8.75 17.08 10.43
C ASP A 511 10.01 16.24 10.60
N GLN A 512 9.96 14.97 10.16
CA GLN A 512 11.04 14.01 10.34
C GLN A 512 11.07 13.00 9.19
N LEU A 513 12.28 12.60 8.78
CA LEU A 513 12.45 11.42 7.94
C LEU A 513 12.60 10.19 8.83
N GLY A 514 11.91 9.10 8.48
CA GLY A 514 11.96 7.86 9.23
C GLY A 514 10.84 6.89 8.86
N SER A 515 10.86 5.76 9.52
CA SER A 515 9.94 4.63 9.34
C SER A 515 8.70 4.73 10.24
N LEU A 516 7.80 3.74 10.14
CA LEU A 516 6.69 3.58 11.09
C LEU A 516 7.19 3.42 12.54
N LYS A 517 8.32 2.74 12.74
CA LYS A 517 8.93 2.62 14.07
C LYS A 517 9.31 3.99 14.64
N ASP A 518 9.91 4.85 13.84
CA ASP A 518 10.29 6.21 14.30
C ASP A 518 9.04 7.03 14.64
N ALA A 519 7.93 6.84 13.93
CA ALA A 519 6.66 7.47 14.26
C ALA A 519 6.09 6.94 15.59
N ILE A 520 6.19 5.64 15.87
CA ILE A 520 5.78 5.05 17.15
C ILE A 520 6.64 5.59 18.29
N ASP A 521 7.96 5.64 18.12
CA ASP A 521 8.89 6.18 19.11
C ASP A 521 8.58 7.66 19.41
N MET A 522 8.24 8.45 18.38
CA MET A 522 7.81 9.84 18.56
C MET A 522 6.46 9.96 19.27
N ALA A 523 5.51 9.06 19.00
CA ALA A 523 4.23 9.00 19.69
C ALA A 523 4.43 8.70 21.20
N ALA A 524 5.27 7.71 21.53
CA ALA A 524 5.66 7.41 22.90
C ALA A 524 6.28 8.62 23.61
N LYS A 525 7.20 9.32 22.92
CA LYS A 525 7.86 10.53 23.44
C LYS A 525 6.84 11.64 23.73
N PHE A 526 5.91 11.92 22.83
CA PHE A 526 4.88 12.94 23.04
C PHE A 526 3.89 12.55 24.15
N ALA A 527 3.60 11.25 24.30
CA ALA A 527 2.82 10.71 25.41
C ALA A 527 3.60 10.65 26.74
N LYS A 528 4.89 10.99 26.74
CA LYS A 528 5.79 10.94 27.90
C LYS A 528 5.93 9.55 28.50
N ILE A 529 5.81 8.52 27.69
CA ILE A 529 6.04 7.12 28.08
C ILE A 529 7.55 6.89 28.18
N LYS A 530 8.01 6.25 29.26
CA LYS A 530 9.42 5.99 29.53
C LYS A 530 9.82 4.59 29.03
N ASP A 531 11.06 4.48 28.59
CA ASP A 531 11.80 3.21 28.43
C ASP A 531 11.04 2.08 27.70
N ASN A 532 10.31 2.39 26.64
CA ASN A 532 9.50 1.42 25.89
C ASN A 532 8.41 0.71 26.72
N ASP A 533 7.93 1.34 27.80
CA ASP A 533 6.83 0.84 28.62
C ASP A 533 5.47 1.02 27.91
N TYR A 534 5.33 0.40 26.74
CA TYR A 534 4.12 0.40 25.94
C TYR A 534 4.01 -0.86 25.08
N TYR A 535 2.79 -1.15 24.66
CA TYR A 535 2.53 -2.08 23.57
C TYR A 535 1.84 -1.35 22.40
N THR A 536 1.88 -1.95 21.21
CA THR A 536 1.21 -1.41 20.03
C THR A 536 -0.04 -2.21 19.72
N GLY A 537 -1.20 -1.53 19.63
CA GLY A 537 -2.44 -2.07 19.08
C GLY A 537 -2.60 -1.69 17.61
N THR A 538 -3.04 -2.61 16.75
CA THR A 538 -3.24 -2.36 15.32
C THR A 538 -4.71 -2.15 14.98
N TYR A 539 -5.01 -1.09 14.23
CA TYR A 539 -6.37 -0.67 13.86
C TYR A 539 -6.46 -0.37 12.35
N PRO A 540 -7.66 -0.48 11.74
CA PRO A 540 -8.83 -1.15 12.32
C PRO A 540 -8.50 -2.61 12.65
N ALA A 541 -9.24 -3.22 13.60
CA ALA A 541 -9.06 -4.63 13.89
C ALA A 541 -9.25 -5.46 12.62
N ALA A 542 -8.45 -6.52 12.45
CA ALA A 542 -8.59 -7.41 11.31
C ALA A 542 -10.01 -7.96 11.23
N GLU A 543 -10.61 -7.93 10.03
CA GLU A 543 -11.94 -8.52 9.84
C GLU A 543 -11.89 -10.01 10.19
N LYS A 544 -12.89 -10.47 10.97
CA LYS A 544 -12.95 -11.88 11.31
C LYS A 544 -13.10 -12.71 10.03
N TRP A 545 -12.25 -13.70 9.84
CA TRP A 545 -12.25 -14.59 8.66
C TRP A 545 -13.62 -15.18 8.37
N THR A 546 -14.46 -15.40 9.40
CA THR A 546 -15.84 -15.88 9.29
C THR A 546 -16.74 -14.89 8.55
N GLU A 547 -16.52 -13.57 8.73
CA GLU A 547 -17.26 -12.52 8.01
C GLU A 547 -16.82 -12.45 6.55
N ASN A 548 -15.53 -12.62 6.27
CA ASN A 548 -14.99 -12.69 4.91
C ASN A 548 -15.46 -13.95 4.18
N LEU A 549 -15.52 -15.09 4.86
CA LEU A 549 -16.08 -16.32 4.30
C LEU A 549 -17.56 -16.16 3.96
N LEU A 550 -18.33 -15.50 4.80
CA LEU A 550 -19.75 -15.23 4.57
C LEU A 550 -19.95 -14.24 3.40
N LYS A 551 -19.15 -13.17 3.35
CA LYS A 551 -19.13 -12.21 2.23
C LYS A 551 -18.79 -12.90 0.90
N ASN A 552 -17.77 -13.77 0.88
CA ASN A 552 -17.37 -14.52 -0.30
C ASN A 552 -18.38 -15.60 -0.71
N ALA A 553 -19.02 -16.26 0.24
CA ALA A 553 -20.05 -17.27 -0.03
C ALA A 553 -21.37 -16.66 -0.54
N THR A 554 -21.69 -15.43 -0.12
CA THR A 554 -22.89 -14.69 -0.55
C THR A 554 -22.62 -13.76 -1.74
N GLY A 555 -21.36 -13.41 -1.98
CA GLY A 555 -20.92 -12.52 -3.05
C GLY A 555 -20.63 -13.27 -4.35
N GLY A 556 -21.63 -13.43 -5.23
CA GLY A 556 -21.44 -13.94 -6.61
C GLY A 556 -20.58 -13.04 -7.52
N GLY A 557 -19.81 -12.07 -6.94
CA GLY A 557 -19.09 -11.04 -7.67
C GLY A 557 -17.99 -11.56 -8.60
N ASN A 558 -17.20 -12.51 -8.15
CA ASN A 558 -16.06 -13.01 -8.94
C ASN A 558 -16.47 -13.78 -10.20
N TYR A 559 -17.60 -14.51 -10.15
CA TYR A 559 -18.11 -15.25 -11.30
C TYR A 559 -18.68 -14.31 -12.37
N LEU A 560 -19.44 -13.29 -11.96
CA LEU A 560 -19.99 -12.28 -12.87
C LEU A 560 -18.88 -11.42 -13.48
N ASP A 561 -17.85 -11.07 -12.72
CA ASP A 561 -16.70 -10.30 -13.22
C ASP A 561 -15.94 -11.07 -14.31
N ALA A 562 -15.66 -12.35 -14.08
CA ALA A 562 -15.03 -13.21 -15.07
C ALA A 562 -15.87 -13.32 -16.36
N GLN A 563 -17.21 -13.44 -16.23
CA GLN A 563 -18.11 -13.44 -17.39
C GLN A 563 -18.11 -12.09 -18.12
N PHE A 564 -18.10 -10.96 -17.39
CA PHE A 564 -18.02 -9.64 -18.01
C PHE A 564 -16.69 -9.42 -18.74
N ARG A 565 -15.57 -9.90 -18.19
CA ARG A 565 -14.27 -9.88 -18.87
C ARG A 565 -14.29 -10.69 -20.16
N ASP A 566 -14.89 -11.88 -20.12
CA ASP A 566 -14.96 -12.76 -21.29
C ASP A 566 -15.87 -12.18 -22.38
N VAL A 567 -17.02 -11.64 -21.99
CA VAL A 567 -17.99 -11.04 -22.93
C VAL A 567 -17.52 -9.71 -23.52
N LEU A 568 -16.92 -8.82 -22.71
CA LEU A 568 -16.50 -7.51 -23.13
C LEU A 568 -15.10 -7.49 -23.76
N GLY A 569 -14.25 -8.51 -23.48
CA GLY A 569 -12.90 -8.61 -24.03
C GLY A 569 -12.12 -7.30 -23.84
N GLU A 570 -11.63 -6.74 -24.95
CA GLU A 570 -10.88 -5.47 -24.96
C GLU A 570 -11.70 -4.24 -24.51
N TYR A 571 -13.04 -4.34 -24.46
CA TYR A 571 -13.92 -3.27 -23.97
C TYR A 571 -14.17 -3.33 -22.47
N TYR A 572 -13.68 -4.35 -21.78
CA TYR A 572 -13.87 -4.50 -20.32
C TYR A 572 -13.26 -3.34 -19.54
N GLU A 573 -11.98 -3.05 -19.73
CA GLU A 573 -11.27 -1.97 -19.01
C GLU A 573 -11.89 -0.58 -19.25
N PRO A 574 -12.23 -0.20 -20.51
CA PRO A 574 -12.96 1.03 -20.76
C PRO A 574 -14.34 1.10 -20.09
N PHE A 575 -15.08 -0.01 -20.07
CA PHE A 575 -16.38 -0.09 -19.41
C PHE A 575 -16.24 0.11 -17.89
N MET A 576 -15.24 -0.52 -17.30
CA MET A 576 -14.96 -0.40 -15.87
C MET A 576 -14.47 0.99 -15.49
N LEU A 577 -13.68 1.63 -16.34
CA LEU A 577 -13.28 3.02 -16.17
C LEU A 577 -14.50 3.96 -16.13
N MET A 578 -15.44 3.80 -17.04
CA MET A 578 -16.68 4.59 -17.05
C MET A 578 -17.50 4.40 -15.77
N LYS A 579 -17.61 3.15 -15.30
CA LYS A 579 -18.32 2.84 -14.05
C LYS A 579 -17.62 3.46 -12.84
N THR A 580 -16.29 3.42 -12.80
CA THR A 580 -15.47 4.01 -11.75
C THR A 580 -15.64 5.53 -11.71
N LEU A 581 -15.54 6.20 -12.86
CA LEU A 581 -15.73 7.65 -12.96
C LEU A 581 -17.15 8.09 -12.60
N ARG A 582 -18.16 7.28 -12.87
CA ARG A 582 -19.56 7.56 -12.50
C ARG A 582 -19.80 7.43 -10.99
N ASN A 583 -19.15 6.47 -10.33
CA ASN A 583 -19.37 6.15 -8.92
C ASN A 583 -18.45 6.92 -7.98
N GLN A 584 -17.44 7.63 -8.51
CA GLN A 584 -16.58 8.50 -7.70
C GLN A 584 -17.24 9.86 -7.46
N SER A 585 -16.92 10.47 -6.32
CA SER A 585 -17.25 11.88 -6.11
C SER A 585 -16.68 12.71 -7.26
N PRO A 586 -17.46 13.62 -7.85
CA PRO A 586 -16.97 14.46 -8.95
C PRO A 586 -15.83 15.39 -8.52
N VAL A 587 -15.65 15.61 -7.23
CA VAL A 587 -14.61 16.47 -6.65
C VAL A 587 -13.58 15.62 -5.90
N GLN A 588 -12.37 15.62 -6.41
CA GLN A 588 -11.29 14.75 -5.95
C GLN A 588 -10.08 15.55 -5.47
N ALA A 589 -9.58 15.17 -4.31
CA ALA A 589 -8.25 15.45 -3.86
C ALA A 589 -7.42 14.16 -4.00
N ARG A 590 -7.01 13.82 -5.25
CA ARG A 590 -6.38 12.53 -5.58
C ARG A 590 -5.15 12.72 -6.46
N MET A 591 -4.20 11.82 -6.29
CA MET A 591 -3.12 11.50 -7.22
C MET A 591 -3.42 10.15 -7.88
N MET A 592 -3.22 10.01 -9.20
CA MET A 592 -3.71 8.84 -9.94
C MET A 592 -2.72 7.68 -10.03
N ASP A 593 -1.42 7.91 -9.80
CA ASP A 593 -0.40 6.91 -10.06
C ASP A 593 0.14 6.29 -8.77
N ASN A 594 0.01 4.97 -8.63
CA ASN A 594 0.76 4.19 -7.67
C ASN A 594 2.09 3.78 -8.30
N PHE A 595 3.18 4.30 -7.78
CA PHE A 595 4.52 4.01 -8.26
C PHE A 595 5.09 2.78 -7.50
N ARG A 596 5.36 1.69 -8.23
CA ARG A 596 5.90 0.45 -7.67
C ARG A 596 7.23 0.10 -8.30
N ILE A 597 8.07 -0.59 -7.53
CA ILE A 597 9.34 -1.20 -7.97
C ILE A 597 9.09 -2.69 -8.11
N TYR A 598 9.39 -3.18 -9.27
CA TYR A 598 9.32 -4.61 -9.58
C TYR A 598 10.69 -5.23 -9.54
#